data_3a7f7a62b71bde2366ca7bf21c6905ca
#
_entry.id   3a7f7a62b71bde2366ca7bf21c6905ca
#
_cell.length_a   1.000
_cell.length_b   1.000
_cell.length_c   1.000
_cell.angle_alpha   90.00
_cell.angle_beta   90.00
_cell.angle_gamma   90.00
#
_symmetry.space_group_name_H-M   'P 1'
#
loop_
_entity.id
_entity.type
_entity.pdbx_description
1 polymer ?
#
loop_
_entity_poly.entity_id
_entity_poly.type
_entity_poly.pdbx_seq_one_letter_code
_entity_poly.pdbx_strand_id
1 'polypeptide(L)'
;MVIRAIRGAIQVRSNTPEAIGDGVKELMGAIMSSNSLTPDQVISVFFTSTPDLTAAFPAAAARDIGFEAVPLIGAVEVDVPGALDKVIRVMVHCQNSAVEASHIYLHGAQSLRRDIAQ
;
A
#
# COMPACT_ATOMS: atom_id res chain seq x y z
N MET A 1 -18.50 4.46 14.87
CA MET A 1 -17.24 4.12 14.19
C MET A 1 -17.52 3.01 13.18
N VAL A 2 -16.93 3.10 12.02
CA VAL A 2 -17.21 2.21 10.89
C VAL A 2 -15.90 1.54 10.45
N ILE A 3 -15.98 0.26 10.08
CA ILE A 3 -14.86 -0.46 9.51
C ILE A 3 -14.82 -0.15 8.01
N ARG A 4 -13.62 0.22 7.53
CA ARG A 4 -13.37 0.54 6.14
C ARG A 4 -12.21 -0.29 5.59
N ALA A 5 -12.26 -0.57 4.30
CA ALA A 5 -11.13 -1.12 3.56
C ALA A 5 -10.65 -0.05 2.57
N ILE A 6 -9.37 0.26 2.63
CA ILE A 6 -8.75 1.27 1.76
C ILE A 6 -7.74 0.56 0.88
N ARG A 7 -7.84 0.77 -0.42
CA ARG A 7 -6.90 0.23 -1.39
C ARG A 7 -5.87 1.26 -1.79
N GLY A 8 -4.68 0.78 -2.10
CA GLY A 8 -3.66 1.64 -2.67
C GLY A 8 -2.67 0.86 -3.49
N ALA A 9 -1.93 1.56 -4.32
CA ALA A 9 -0.84 0.98 -5.09
C ALA A 9 0.16 2.06 -5.47
N ILE A 10 1.41 1.64 -5.66
CA ILE A 10 2.48 2.50 -6.12
C ILE A 10 3.37 1.70 -7.07
N GLN A 11 3.80 2.35 -8.16
CA GLN A 11 4.89 1.80 -8.97
C GLN A 11 6.19 2.39 -8.45
N VAL A 12 7.12 1.54 -8.02
CA VAL A 12 8.42 1.99 -7.52
C VAL A 12 9.43 2.09 -8.66
N ARG A 13 10.50 2.85 -8.43
CA ARG A 13 11.47 3.19 -9.48
C ARG A 13 12.42 2.05 -9.85
N SER A 14 12.70 1.15 -8.89
CA SER A 14 13.65 0.05 -9.10
C SER A 14 13.44 -1.05 -8.07
N ASN A 15 13.97 -2.24 -8.36
CA ASN A 15 13.97 -3.35 -7.43
C ASN A 15 15.21 -3.25 -6.53
N THR A 16 15.14 -2.35 -5.55
CA THR A 16 16.17 -2.18 -4.53
C THR A 16 15.49 -2.04 -3.17
N PRO A 17 16.18 -2.36 -2.05
CA PRO A 17 15.59 -2.16 -0.72
C PRO A 17 15.18 -0.70 -0.50
N GLU A 18 15.97 0.25 -0.96
CA GLU A 18 15.70 1.67 -0.81
C GLU A 18 14.45 2.09 -1.57
N ALA A 19 14.31 1.68 -2.84
CA ALA A 19 13.16 2.04 -3.65
C ALA A 19 11.87 1.42 -3.13
N ILE A 20 11.92 0.16 -2.70
CA ILE A 20 10.77 -0.52 -2.11
C ILE A 20 10.38 0.17 -0.80
N GLY A 21 11.35 0.45 0.07
CA GLY A 21 11.10 1.12 1.34
C GLY A 21 10.53 2.52 1.16
N ASP A 22 11.11 3.31 0.28
CA ASP A 22 10.62 4.67 -0.01
C ASP A 22 9.20 4.63 -0.57
N GLY A 23 8.93 3.67 -1.46
CA GLY A 23 7.60 3.51 -2.05
C GLY A 23 6.53 3.16 -1.03
N VAL A 24 6.83 2.24 -0.13
CA VAL A 24 5.90 1.88 0.95
C VAL A 24 5.62 3.07 1.87
N LYS A 25 6.67 3.81 2.23
CA LYS A 25 6.53 4.98 3.10
C LYS A 25 5.70 6.07 2.44
N GLU A 26 5.92 6.31 1.16
CA GLU A 26 5.12 7.28 0.40
C GLU A 26 3.66 6.85 0.31
N LEU A 27 3.41 5.58 -0.06
CA LEU A 27 2.06 5.05 -0.21
C LEU A 27 1.29 5.06 1.10
N MET A 28 1.88 4.53 2.17
CA MET A 28 1.23 4.48 3.48
C MET A 28 1.02 5.87 4.05
N GLY A 29 1.98 6.78 3.87
CA GLY A 29 1.82 8.17 4.29
C GLY A 29 0.65 8.86 3.60
N ALA A 30 0.49 8.65 2.30
CA ALA A 30 -0.61 9.23 1.53
C ALA A 30 -1.96 8.63 1.96
N ILE A 31 -2.03 7.32 2.19
CA ILE A 31 -3.25 6.66 2.66
C ILE A 31 -3.68 7.21 4.02
N MET A 32 -2.75 7.28 4.96
CA MET A 32 -3.05 7.74 6.31
C MET A 32 -3.48 9.20 6.32
N SER A 33 -2.77 10.05 5.58
CA SER A 33 -3.07 11.47 5.48
C SER A 33 -4.43 11.73 4.81
N SER A 34 -4.68 11.08 3.68
CA SER A 34 -5.91 11.31 2.91
C SER A 34 -7.16 10.77 3.62
N ASN A 35 -6.99 9.86 4.56
CA ASN A 35 -8.11 9.26 5.30
C ASN A 35 -8.15 9.69 6.77
N SER A 36 -7.28 10.62 7.17
CA SER A 36 -7.20 11.14 8.53
C SER A 36 -7.05 10.02 9.57
N LEU A 37 -6.12 9.10 9.29
CA LEU A 37 -5.91 7.90 10.13
C LEU A 37 -4.60 7.99 10.91
N THR A 38 -4.61 7.35 12.07
CA THR A 38 -3.41 7.04 12.85
C THR A 38 -3.25 5.51 12.93
N PRO A 39 -2.03 4.99 13.17
CA PRO A 39 -1.80 3.54 13.17
C PRO A 39 -2.69 2.76 14.14
N ASP A 40 -3.07 3.35 15.27
CA ASP A 40 -3.95 2.69 16.26
C ASP A 40 -5.37 2.43 15.71
N GLN A 41 -5.76 3.09 14.65
CA GLN A 41 -7.04 2.87 13.98
C GLN A 41 -6.96 1.77 12.92
N VAL A 42 -5.77 1.29 12.61
CA VAL A 42 -5.56 0.26 11.58
C VAL A 42 -5.66 -1.13 12.21
N ILE A 43 -6.50 -1.97 11.63
CA ILE A 43 -6.77 -3.33 12.10
C ILE A 43 -5.76 -4.30 11.51
N SER A 44 -5.52 -4.21 10.20
CA SER A 44 -4.59 -5.08 9.49
C SER A 44 -4.18 -4.45 8.16
N VAL A 45 -3.03 -4.87 7.64
CA VAL A 45 -2.52 -4.41 6.34
C VAL A 45 -2.04 -5.61 5.54
N PHE A 46 -2.51 -5.71 4.30
CA PHE A 46 -2.06 -6.72 3.34
C PHE A 46 -1.28 -6.01 2.23
N PHE A 47 -0.03 -6.43 2.04
CA PHE A 47 0.77 -5.98 0.90
C PHE A 47 0.86 -7.08 -0.14
N THR A 48 0.80 -6.69 -1.41
CA THR A 48 1.22 -7.55 -2.50
C THR A 48 2.28 -6.84 -3.31
N SER A 49 3.14 -7.60 -3.96
CA SER A 49 4.14 -7.04 -4.87
C SER A 49 4.23 -7.89 -6.12
N THR A 50 4.51 -7.24 -7.24
CA THR A 50 4.77 -7.95 -8.49
C THR A 50 6.00 -8.84 -8.35
N PRO A 51 6.08 -9.97 -9.09
CA PRO A 51 7.15 -10.96 -8.90
C PRO A 51 8.56 -10.43 -9.11
N ASP A 52 8.72 -9.33 -9.84
CA ASP A 52 10.02 -8.71 -10.09
C ASP A 52 10.59 -7.96 -8.89
N LEU A 53 9.77 -7.66 -7.89
CA LEU A 53 10.20 -6.99 -6.66
C LEU A 53 10.65 -8.02 -5.63
N THR A 54 11.96 -8.25 -5.57
CA THR A 54 12.55 -9.31 -4.75
C THR A 54 13.53 -8.79 -3.70
N ALA A 55 13.81 -7.48 -3.69
CA ALA A 55 14.90 -6.93 -2.89
C ALA A 55 14.55 -6.71 -1.42
N ALA A 56 13.27 -6.60 -1.06
CA ALA A 56 12.84 -6.36 0.31
C ALA A 56 11.38 -6.74 0.51
N PHE A 57 10.98 -6.91 1.76
CA PHE A 57 9.58 -7.08 2.13
C PHE A 57 8.93 -5.70 2.35
N PRO A 58 7.82 -5.40 1.66
CA PRO A 58 7.10 -4.15 1.93
C PRO A 58 6.70 -3.98 3.40
N ALA A 59 6.32 -5.05 4.07
CA ALA A 59 5.93 -4.99 5.47
C ALA A 59 7.06 -4.48 6.39
N ALA A 60 8.31 -4.76 6.05
CA ALA A 60 9.45 -4.28 6.85
C ALA A 60 9.51 -2.76 6.88
N ALA A 61 9.27 -2.10 5.75
CA ALA A 61 9.25 -0.64 5.68
C ALA A 61 8.07 -0.05 6.47
N ALA A 62 6.92 -0.73 6.45
CA ALA A 62 5.76 -0.29 7.21
C ALA A 62 6.02 -0.33 8.72
N ARG A 63 6.71 -1.36 9.20
CA ARG A 63 7.10 -1.43 10.61
C ARG A 63 7.93 -0.24 11.05
N ASP A 64 8.77 0.28 10.16
CA ASP A 64 9.64 1.43 10.46
C ASP A 64 8.90 2.76 10.59
N ILE A 65 7.65 2.84 10.16
CA ILE A 65 6.88 4.09 10.16
C ILE A 65 5.63 4.04 11.05
N GLY A 66 5.65 3.20 12.07
CA GLY A 66 4.61 3.20 13.09
C GLY A 66 3.64 2.04 13.03
N PHE A 67 3.85 1.07 12.15
CA PHE A 67 2.96 -0.08 12.00
C PHE A 67 3.50 -1.35 12.65
N GLU A 68 4.46 -1.24 13.58
CA GLU A 68 5.08 -2.39 14.24
C GLU A 68 4.09 -3.21 15.08
N ALA A 69 3.04 -2.58 15.58
CA ALA A 69 2.02 -3.25 16.38
C ALA A 69 0.81 -3.71 15.54
N VAL A 70 0.80 -3.40 14.25
CA VAL A 70 -0.31 -3.74 13.36
C VAL A 70 -0.02 -5.08 12.68
N PRO A 71 -1.00 -6.00 12.61
CA PRO A 71 -0.84 -7.23 11.83
C PRO A 71 -0.58 -6.91 10.35
N LEU A 72 0.56 -7.35 9.84
CA LEU A 72 1.00 -7.13 8.46
C LEU A 72 1.29 -8.46 7.80
N ILE A 73 0.93 -8.59 6.53
CA ILE A 73 1.29 -9.75 5.73
C ILE A 73 1.56 -9.32 4.29
N GLY A 74 2.44 -10.04 3.61
CA GLY A 74 2.76 -9.80 2.20
C GLY A 74 2.59 -11.05 1.37
N ALA A 75 2.33 -10.85 0.08
CA ALA A 75 2.18 -11.92 -0.88
C ALA A 75 2.67 -11.47 -2.25
N VAL A 76 2.96 -12.43 -3.12
CA VAL A 76 3.33 -12.16 -4.52
C VAL A 76 2.06 -12.14 -5.36
N GLU A 77 1.96 -11.16 -6.25
CA GLU A 77 0.84 -11.07 -7.19
C GLU A 77 0.96 -12.10 -8.29
N VAL A 78 -0.17 -12.45 -8.88
CA VAL A 78 -0.21 -13.31 -10.05
C VAL A 78 0.61 -12.66 -11.18
N ASP A 79 1.51 -13.45 -11.77
CA ASP A 79 2.43 -12.98 -12.82
C ASP A 79 1.73 -13.03 -14.18
N VAL A 80 0.91 -12.03 -14.45
CA VAL A 80 0.15 -11.94 -15.71
C VAL A 80 1.03 -11.28 -16.77
N PRO A 81 1.26 -11.92 -17.92
CA PRO A 81 2.03 -11.32 -19.00
C PRO A 81 1.48 -9.96 -19.44
N GLY A 82 2.36 -8.96 -19.53
CA GLY A 82 1.97 -7.62 -19.92
C GLY A 82 1.46 -6.74 -18.79
N ALA A 83 1.36 -7.26 -17.57
CA ALA A 83 0.98 -6.47 -16.40
C ALA A 83 2.07 -5.45 -16.06
N LEU A 84 1.65 -4.36 -15.41
CA LEU A 84 2.58 -3.31 -14.96
C LEU A 84 3.58 -3.91 -13.96
N ASP A 85 4.86 -3.65 -14.15
CA ASP A 85 5.91 -4.13 -13.26
C ASP A 85 6.19 -3.17 -12.09
N LYS A 86 7.00 -3.63 -11.15
CA LYS A 86 7.49 -2.84 -10.00
C LYS A 86 6.35 -2.20 -9.19
N VAL A 87 5.26 -2.95 -9.00
CA VAL A 87 4.07 -2.46 -8.30
C VAL A 87 3.96 -3.10 -6.93
N ILE A 88 3.69 -2.26 -5.92
CA ILE A 88 3.28 -2.68 -4.59
C ILE A 88 1.84 -2.24 -4.41
N ARG A 89 0.96 -3.18 -4.04
CA ARG A 89 -0.42 -2.89 -3.69
C ARG A 89 -0.64 -3.09 -2.20
N VAL A 90 -1.64 -2.41 -1.68
CA VAL A 90 -1.99 -2.53 -0.27
C VAL A 90 -3.51 -2.53 -0.09
N MET A 91 -3.95 -3.31 0.87
CA MET A 91 -5.31 -3.23 1.42
C MET A 91 -5.18 -2.94 2.91
N VAL A 92 -5.72 -1.82 3.35
CA VAL A 92 -5.72 -1.40 4.74
C VAL A 92 -7.12 -1.55 5.29
N HIS A 93 -7.28 -2.33 6.36
CA HIS A 93 -8.54 -2.40 7.10
C HIS A 93 -8.41 -1.52 8.33
N CYS A 94 -9.36 -0.62 8.53
CA CYS A 94 -9.28 0.37 9.61
C CYS A 94 -10.65 0.65 10.21
N GLN A 95 -10.63 1.27 11.38
CA GLN A 95 -11.83 1.81 12.02
C GLN A 95 -11.71 3.33 12.02
N ASN A 96 -12.66 4.00 11.41
CA ASN A 96 -12.71 5.45 11.44
C ASN A 96 -14.16 5.94 11.31
N SER A 97 -14.36 7.25 11.44
CA SER A 97 -15.67 7.88 11.34
C SER A 97 -15.92 8.48 9.96
N ALA A 98 -15.00 8.32 9.01
CA ALA A 98 -15.16 8.86 7.67
C ALA A 98 -16.29 8.14 6.93
N VAL A 99 -17.02 8.89 6.11
CA VAL A 99 -18.12 8.35 5.33
C VAL A 99 -17.60 7.53 4.15
N GLU A 100 -16.51 7.97 3.53
CA GLU A 100 -15.93 7.32 2.36
C GLU A 100 -14.43 7.13 2.53
N ALA A 101 -13.91 6.05 1.93
CA ALA A 101 -12.49 5.81 1.86
C ALA A 101 -11.89 6.52 0.64
N SER A 102 -10.73 7.15 0.81
CA SER A 102 -9.94 7.69 -0.28
C SER A 102 -8.87 6.67 -0.66
N HIS A 103 -9.05 6.03 -1.81
CA HIS A 103 -8.08 5.07 -2.34
C HIS A 103 -6.94 5.83 -3.03
N ILE A 104 -5.72 5.32 -2.91
CA ILE A 104 -4.51 6.03 -3.34
C ILE A 104 -3.75 5.20 -4.36
N TYR A 105 -3.55 5.76 -5.55
CA TYR A 105 -2.77 5.12 -6.62
C TYR A 105 -1.72 6.12 -7.09
N LEU A 106 -0.44 5.80 -6.88
CA LEU A 106 0.67 6.71 -7.08
C LEU A 106 1.54 6.30 -8.26
N HIS A 107 2.09 7.31 -8.94
CA HIS A 107 3.00 7.15 -10.07
C HIS A 107 2.35 6.30 -11.16
N GLY A 108 3.07 5.35 -11.76
CA GLY A 108 2.52 4.51 -12.82
C GLY A 108 1.33 3.66 -12.41
N ALA A 109 1.15 3.42 -11.11
CA ALA A 109 0.02 2.63 -10.61
C ALA A 109 -1.34 3.32 -10.83
N GLN A 110 -1.37 4.60 -11.14
CA GLN A 110 -2.62 5.30 -11.48
C GLN A 110 -3.34 4.66 -12.66
N SER A 111 -2.62 4.00 -13.55
CA SER A 111 -3.20 3.32 -14.71
C SER A 111 -4.01 2.08 -14.34
N LEU A 112 -3.84 1.53 -13.15
CA LEU A 112 -4.51 0.29 -12.71
C LEU A 112 -5.99 0.52 -12.39
N ARG A 113 -6.33 1.65 -11.80
CA ARG A 113 -7.68 1.97 -11.37
C ARG A 113 -7.99 3.43 -11.63
N ARG A 114 -8.14 3.77 -12.91
CA ARG A 114 -8.40 5.17 -13.33
C ARG A 114 -9.71 5.71 -12.80
N ASP A 115 -10.67 4.84 -12.50
CA ASP A 115 -11.97 5.21 -11.96
C ASP A 115 -11.91 5.71 -10.52
N ILE A 116 -10.87 5.33 -9.76
CA ILE A 116 -10.70 5.70 -8.35
C ILE A 116 -9.31 6.26 -8.03
N ALA A 117 -8.44 6.46 -9.02
CA ALA A 117 -7.09 6.96 -8.80
C ALA A 117 -7.10 8.43 -8.36
N GLN A 118 -6.14 8.77 -7.52
CA GLN A 118 -5.94 10.13 -7.03
C GLN A 118 -4.93 10.89 -7.88
#